data_5614c2068b266b8609a26faf3d16a5a7
#
_entry.id   5614c2068b266b8609a26faf3d16a5a7
#
_cell.length_a   1.000
_cell.length_b   1.000
_cell.length_c   1.000
_cell.angle_alpha   90.00
_cell.angle_beta   90.00
_cell.angle_gamma   90.00
#
_symmetry.space_group_name_H-M   'P 1'
#
loop_
_entity.id
_entity.type
_entity.pdbx_description
1 polymer ?
#
loop_
_entity_poly.entity_id
_entity_poly.type
_entity_poly.pdbx_seq_one_letter_code
_entity_poly.pdbx_strand_id
1 'polypeptide(L)'
;MEPFGGAASVLLRKPRSYAEVYNDLDGEVVNLFRMARDRGDDLVRALELTPFAREEFALSYTAAEDPLEQARRTVIRSYQGFGSNGHQRVTGFRACTTRTGTTPANDFRHFPDALRLIIERLKGVVIEHRDAAQVMIAHDGPETVHYIDPPYVTGTRDKGRDYRFEMKDQDHQRLAELLHNLQGAVVLSGYESPLYSDLYAGWRKVFRSTHADGARERLEVLWLSPNCPARGLFASA
;
A
#
# COMPACT_ATOMS: atom_id res chain seq x y z
N MET A 1 -3.40 -12.75 -0.53
CA MET A 1 -4.12 -11.60 0.08
C MET A 1 -3.15 -10.53 0.59
N GLU A 2 -3.57 -9.27 0.68
CA GLU A 2 -2.81 -8.14 1.23
C GLU A 2 -3.59 -7.53 2.41
N PRO A 3 -3.31 -7.92 3.66
CA PRO A 3 -4.04 -7.43 4.84
C PRO A 3 -3.63 -6.02 5.30
N PHE A 4 -2.47 -5.52 4.83
CA PHE A 4 -1.96 -4.16 4.95
C PHE A 4 -1.76 -3.62 3.54
N GLY A 5 -2.84 -3.32 2.85
CA GLY A 5 -2.83 -3.15 1.41
C GLY A 5 -2.24 -1.83 0.91
N GLY A 6 -2.42 -0.74 1.65
CA GLY A 6 -1.95 0.58 1.24
C GLY A 6 -2.28 0.90 -0.21
N ALA A 7 -1.26 1.21 -1.00
CA ALA A 7 -1.41 1.46 -2.44
C ALA A 7 -1.64 0.19 -3.30
N ALA A 8 -1.80 -0.99 -2.69
CA ALA A 8 -1.97 -2.29 -3.36
C ALA A 8 -0.86 -2.62 -4.37
N SER A 9 0.38 -2.28 -4.04
CA SER A 9 1.50 -2.33 -5.01
C SER A 9 1.77 -3.73 -5.54
N VAL A 10 1.61 -4.76 -4.74
CA VAL A 10 1.79 -6.16 -5.16
C VAL A 10 0.55 -6.65 -5.89
N LEU A 11 -0.65 -6.43 -5.34
CA LEU A 11 -1.92 -6.82 -5.95
C LEU A 11 -2.04 -6.30 -7.38
N LEU A 12 -1.75 -5.02 -7.59
CA LEU A 12 -1.93 -4.38 -8.90
C LEU A 12 -0.92 -4.84 -9.96
N ARG A 13 0.25 -5.35 -9.53
CA ARG A 13 1.34 -5.74 -10.44
C ARG A 13 1.43 -7.24 -10.69
N LYS A 14 1.03 -8.06 -9.73
CA LYS A 14 1.06 -9.51 -9.91
C LYS A 14 -0.02 -9.99 -10.89
N PRO A 15 0.15 -11.14 -11.53
CA PRO A 15 -0.93 -11.81 -12.25
C PRO A 15 -2.15 -12.08 -11.33
N ARG A 16 -3.34 -12.17 -11.92
CA ARG A 16 -4.55 -12.53 -11.17
C ARG A 16 -4.41 -13.92 -10.57
N SER A 17 -4.88 -14.04 -9.32
CA SER A 17 -5.07 -15.33 -8.66
C SER A 17 -6.55 -15.74 -8.73
N TYR A 18 -6.86 -16.98 -8.39
CA TYR A 18 -8.24 -17.49 -8.32
C TYR A 18 -9.13 -16.63 -7.42
N ALA A 19 -8.62 -16.27 -6.24
CA ALA A 19 -9.25 -15.35 -5.32
C ALA A 19 -8.23 -14.33 -4.83
N GLU A 20 -8.65 -13.08 -4.65
CA GLU A 20 -7.78 -11.99 -4.21
C GLU A 20 -8.51 -11.15 -3.17
N VAL A 21 -7.84 -10.85 -2.07
CA VAL A 21 -8.36 -10.05 -0.97
C VAL A 21 -7.40 -8.90 -0.71
N TYR A 22 -7.94 -7.69 -0.73
CA TYR A 22 -7.30 -6.46 -0.32
C TYR A 22 -7.95 -5.99 0.98
N ASN A 23 -7.15 -5.56 1.94
CA ASN A 23 -7.62 -4.95 3.17
C ASN A 23 -6.71 -3.81 3.58
N ASP A 24 -7.27 -2.76 4.13
CA ASP A 24 -6.52 -1.75 4.86
C ASP A 24 -7.34 -1.20 6.03
N LEU A 25 -6.67 -0.69 7.04
CA LEU A 25 -7.31 -0.06 8.19
C LEU A 25 -7.60 1.43 7.92
N ASP A 26 -6.94 2.04 6.93
CA ASP A 26 -7.21 3.42 6.52
C ASP A 26 -8.46 3.50 5.64
N GLY A 27 -9.56 3.96 6.24
CA GLY A 27 -10.84 4.10 5.56
C GLY A 27 -10.81 5.03 4.35
N GLU A 28 -9.89 5.99 4.25
CA GLU A 28 -9.78 6.85 3.07
C GLU A 28 -9.18 6.07 1.88
N VAL A 29 -8.18 5.24 2.15
CA VAL A 29 -7.58 4.38 1.12
C VAL A 29 -8.58 3.31 0.67
N VAL A 30 -9.26 2.66 1.61
CA VAL A 30 -10.32 1.68 1.29
C VAL A 30 -11.45 2.34 0.50
N ASN A 31 -11.88 3.55 0.87
CA ASN A 31 -12.90 4.29 0.13
C ASN A 31 -12.47 4.56 -1.32
N LEU A 32 -11.20 4.94 -1.54
CA LEU A 32 -10.68 5.12 -2.90
C LEU A 32 -10.82 3.86 -3.74
N PHE A 33 -10.40 2.70 -3.22
CA PHE A 33 -10.51 1.42 -3.93
C PHE A 33 -11.98 0.99 -4.14
N ARG A 34 -12.85 1.24 -3.16
CA ARG A 34 -14.30 0.97 -3.31
C ARG A 34 -14.92 1.85 -4.39
N MET A 35 -14.61 3.15 -4.41
CA MET A 35 -15.11 4.06 -5.46
C MET A 35 -14.54 3.73 -6.83
N ALA A 36 -13.28 3.33 -6.92
CA ALA A 36 -12.70 2.83 -8.16
C ALA A 36 -13.42 1.57 -8.69
N ARG A 37 -13.87 0.68 -7.79
CA ARG A 37 -14.63 -0.52 -8.16
C ARG A 37 -16.11 -0.21 -8.49
N ASP A 38 -16.79 0.57 -7.64
CA ASP A 38 -18.25 0.71 -7.65
C ASP A 38 -18.71 1.87 -8.56
N ARG A 39 -17.90 2.93 -8.69
CA ARG A 39 -18.16 4.16 -9.42
C ARG A 39 -16.94 4.62 -10.24
N GLY A 40 -16.26 3.67 -10.87
CA GLY A 40 -14.97 3.90 -11.53
C GLY A 40 -15.03 4.98 -12.62
N ASP A 41 -16.04 4.95 -13.49
CA ASP A 41 -16.19 5.93 -14.57
C ASP A 41 -16.46 7.34 -14.01
N ASP A 42 -17.26 7.46 -12.95
CA ASP A 42 -17.50 8.74 -12.28
C ASP A 42 -16.21 9.30 -11.67
N LEU A 43 -15.41 8.43 -11.02
CA LEU A 43 -14.14 8.83 -10.41
C LEU A 43 -13.12 9.27 -11.48
N VAL A 44 -13.02 8.53 -12.57
CA VAL A 44 -12.17 8.89 -13.70
C VAL A 44 -12.60 10.25 -14.26
N ARG A 45 -13.91 10.44 -14.50
CA ARG A 45 -14.44 11.70 -15.01
C ARG A 45 -14.19 12.87 -14.07
N ALA A 46 -14.38 12.66 -12.75
CA ALA A 46 -14.10 13.69 -11.76
C ALA A 46 -12.61 14.11 -11.78
N LEU A 47 -11.69 13.15 -11.92
CA LEU A 47 -10.25 13.43 -11.99
C LEU A 47 -9.81 14.05 -13.30
N GLU A 48 -10.41 13.68 -14.44
CA GLU A 48 -10.17 14.33 -15.75
C GLU A 48 -10.52 15.83 -15.71
N LEU A 49 -11.55 16.19 -14.98
CA LEU A 49 -12.01 17.58 -14.83
C LEU A 49 -11.29 18.35 -13.72
N THR A 50 -10.46 17.68 -12.93
CA THR A 50 -9.76 18.29 -11.81
C THR A 50 -8.47 18.97 -12.28
N PRO A 51 -8.32 20.30 -12.11
CA PRO A 51 -7.09 20.97 -12.45
C PRO A 51 -5.96 20.65 -11.44
N PHE A 52 -4.71 20.72 -11.90
CA PHE A 52 -3.55 20.69 -11.01
C PHE A 52 -3.40 22.09 -10.39
N ALA A 53 -4.09 22.31 -9.26
CA ALA A 53 -4.24 23.65 -8.68
C ALA A 53 -4.02 23.62 -7.15
N ARG A 54 -3.40 24.70 -6.63
CA ARG A 54 -3.13 24.86 -5.21
C ARG A 54 -4.42 24.91 -4.37
N GLU A 55 -5.48 25.47 -4.90
CA GLU A 55 -6.78 25.55 -4.22
C GLU A 55 -7.42 24.17 -4.10
N GLU A 56 -7.38 23.37 -5.18
CA GLU A 56 -7.82 21.96 -5.14
C GLU A 56 -7.02 21.14 -4.12
N PHE A 57 -5.70 21.35 -4.12
CA PHE A 57 -4.83 20.70 -3.14
C PHE A 57 -5.16 21.11 -1.70
N ALA A 58 -5.38 22.39 -1.45
CA ALA A 58 -5.77 22.88 -0.11
C ALA A 58 -7.14 22.30 0.31
N LEU A 59 -8.12 22.32 -0.60
CA LEU A 59 -9.45 21.77 -0.36
C LEU A 59 -9.42 20.26 -0.07
N SER A 60 -8.47 19.53 -0.65
CA SER A 60 -8.37 18.08 -0.48
C SER A 60 -8.10 17.62 0.95
N TYR A 61 -7.64 18.50 1.83
CA TYR A 61 -7.47 18.22 3.27
C TYR A 61 -8.76 18.38 4.11
N THR A 62 -9.81 18.93 3.53
CA THR A 62 -11.13 18.99 4.16
C THR A 62 -11.88 17.68 3.88
N ALA A 63 -12.54 17.11 4.89
CA ALA A 63 -13.36 15.92 4.69
C ALA A 63 -14.55 16.24 3.77
N ALA A 64 -14.92 15.29 2.93
CA ALA A 64 -16.09 15.35 2.07
C ALA A 64 -17.14 14.31 2.53
N GLU A 65 -18.41 14.70 2.49
CA GLU A 65 -19.52 13.79 2.82
C GLU A 65 -19.78 12.78 1.70
N ASP A 66 -19.64 13.20 0.43
CA ASP A 66 -19.74 12.28 -0.72
C ASP A 66 -18.48 11.40 -0.82
N PRO A 67 -18.63 10.05 -0.77
CA PRO A 67 -17.52 9.13 -0.88
C PRO A 67 -16.71 9.28 -2.18
N LEU A 68 -17.34 9.65 -3.29
CA LEU A 68 -16.66 9.88 -4.56
C LEU A 68 -15.76 11.11 -4.50
N GLU A 69 -16.28 12.20 -3.95
CA GLU A 69 -15.50 13.42 -3.75
C GLU A 69 -14.35 13.18 -2.75
N GLN A 70 -14.58 12.40 -1.69
CA GLN A 70 -13.51 12.01 -0.77
C GLN A 70 -12.42 11.20 -1.47
N ALA A 71 -12.79 10.27 -2.37
CA ALA A 71 -11.84 9.50 -3.16
C ALA A 71 -11.02 10.41 -4.11
N ARG A 72 -11.69 11.35 -4.78
CA ARG A 72 -11.01 12.36 -5.62
C ARG A 72 -10.00 13.17 -4.81
N ARG A 73 -10.37 13.64 -3.62
CA ARG A 73 -9.48 14.40 -2.72
C ARG A 73 -8.28 13.56 -2.25
N THR A 74 -8.47 12.29 -1.99
CA THR A 74 -7.37 11.36 -1.63
C THR A 74 -6.35 11.24 -2.76
N VAL A 75 -6.80 11.15 -4.02
CA VAL A 75 -5.91 11.15 -5.19
C VAL A 75 -5.18 12.49 -5.32
N ILE A 76 -5.88 13.62 -5.18
CA ILE A 76 -5.28 14.95 -5.26
C ILE A 76 -4.14 15.11 -4.25
N ARG A 77 -4.36 14.73 -2.99
CA ARG A 77 -3.32 14.78 -1.94
C ARG A 77 -2.09 13.96 -2.31
N SER A 78 -2.31 12.76 -2.85
CA SER A 78 -1.23 11.84 -3.22
C SER A 78 -0.39 12.36 -4.39
N TYR A 79 -1.03 12.98 -5.39
CA TYR A 79 -0.35 13.45 -6.60
C TYR A 79 0.17 14.88 -6.50
N GLN A 80 -0.60 15.78 -5.89
CA GLN A 80 -0.26 17.20 -5.85
C GLN A 80 0.56 17.57 -4.59
N GLY A 81 0.71 16.64 -3.62
CA GLY A 81 1.52 16.81 -2.42
C GLY A 81 2.95 16.28 -2.56
N PHE A 82 3.87 16.78 -1.73
CA PHE A 82 5.23 16.27 -1.65
C PHE A 82 5.31 14.95 -0.87
N GLY A 83 6.04 13.98 -1.42
CA GLY A 83 6.32 12.69 -0.81
C GLY A 83 5.15 11.70 -0.92
N SER A 84 5.43 10.45 -0.58
CA SER A 84 4.46 9.34 -0.67
C SER A 84 3.35 9.41 0.38
N ASN A 85 3.53 10.18 1.46
CA ASN A 85 2.63 10.24 2.62
C ASN A 85 1.67 11.45 2.59
N GLY A 86 1.45 12.07 1.43
CA GLY A 86 0.58 13.24 1.29
C GLY A 86 -0.88 13.00 1.69
N HIS A 87 -1.34 11.75 1.67
CA HIS A 87 -2.68 11.37 2.13
C HIS A 87 -2.79 11.30 3.67
N GLN A 88 -1.67 11.14 4.38
CA GLN A 88 -1.64 10.94 5.83
C GLN A 88 -1.34 12.21 6.63
N ARG A 89 -0.64 13.18 6.01
CA ARG A 89 -0.28 14.45 6.65
C ARG A 89 -0.30 15.61 5.65
N VAL A 90 -0.43 16.81 6.17
CA VAL A 90 -0.34 18.02 5.35
C VAL A 90 1.10 18.16 4.82
N THR A 91 1.24 18.21 3.52
CA THR A 91 2.52 18.39 2.82
C THR A 91 2.48 19.67 1.97
N GLY A 92 3.61 20.03 1.36
CA GLY A 92 3.67 21.14 0.42
C GLY A 92 3.07 20.78 -0.95
N PHE A 93 2.52 21.76 -1.66
CA PHE A 93 2.07 21.59 -3.04
C PHE A 93 3.24 21.47 -4.01
N ARG A 94 3.22 20.47 -4.89
CA ARG A 94 4.29 20.16 -5.84
C ARG A 94 4.25 21.06 -7.07
N ALA A 95 4.61 22.33 -6.92
CA ALA A 95 4.60 23.34 -8.01
C ALA A 95 5.86 23.33 -8.89
N CYS A 96 6.65 22.28 -8.91
CA CYS A 96 7.91 22.25 -9.65
C CYS A 96 7.66 22.19 -11.17
N THR A 97 8.22 23.17 -11.91
CA THR A 97 8.12 23.27 -13.37
C THR A 97 9.49 23.17 -14.08
N THR A 98 10.59 23.11 -13.30
CA THR A 98 11.96 23.17 -13.81
C THR A 98 12.72 21.84 -13.73
N ARG A 99 12.02 20.74 -13.43
CA ARG A 99 12.62 19.43 -13.29
C ARG A 99 12.96 18.82 -14.65
N THR A 100 14.10 18.14 -14.76
CA THR A 100 14.39 17.27 -15.90
C THR A 100 13.44 16.08 -15.91
N GLY A 101 12.85 15.78 -17.06
CA GLY A 101 11.84 14.74 -17.22
C GLY A 101 10.42 15.30 -17.21
N THR A 102 9.48 14.58 -16.62
CA THR A 102 8.09 15.01 -16.54
C THR A 102 7.82 15.91 -15.33
N THR A 103 6.81 16.76 -15.41
CA THR A 103 6.37 17.59 -14.28
C THR A 103 5.24 16.88 -13.50
N PRO A 104 5.04 17.19 -12.21
CA PRO A 104 3.94 16.63 -11.45
C PRO A 104 2.55 16.86 -12.07
N ALA A 105 2.34 18.01 -12.68
CA ALA A 105 1.10 18.32 -13.39
C ALA A 105 0.90 17.44 -14.63
N ASN A 106 1.98 17.15 -15.36
CA ASN A 106 1.91 16.24 -16.50
C ASN A 106 1.71 14.78 -16.07
N ASP A 107 2.31 14.34 -14.96
CA ASP A 107 2.06 13.02 -14.39
C ASP A 107 0.58 12.88 -13.96
N PHE A 108 0.04 13.90 -13.30
CA PHE A 108 -1.36 13.92 -12.89
C PHE A 108 -2.33 13.85 -14.09
N ARG A 109 -2.01 14.53 -15.19
CA ARG A 109 -2.81 14.49 -16.43
C ARG A 109 -2.99 13.08 -16.98
N HIS A 110 -2.01 12.20 -16.79
CA HIS A 110 -2.05 10.82 -17.29
C HIS A 110 -2.65 9.83 -16.27
N PHE A 111 -2.90 10.28 -15.04
CA PHE A 111 -3.42 9.39 -14.01
C PHE A 111 -4.81 8.80 -14.31
N PRO A 112 -5.78 9.53 -14.92
CA PRO A 112 -7.08 8.95 -15.26
C PRO A 112 -6.98 7.71 -16.18
N ASP A 113 -6.04 7.67 -17.11
CA ASP A 113 -5.81 6.50 -17.97
C ASP A 113 -5.26 5.31 -17.16
N ALA A 114 -4.30 5.57 -16.26
CA ALA A 114 -3.80 4.55 -15.35
C ALA A 114 -4.90 4.04 -14.40
N LEU A 115 -5.79 4.92 -13.93
CA LEU A 115 -6.92 4.55 -13.09
C LEU A 115 -7.88 3.59 -13.80
N ARG A 116 -8.14 3.74 -15.10
CA ARG A 116 -8.94 2.78 -15.88
C ARG A 116 -8.36 1.37 -15.83
N LEU A 117 -7.04 1.24 -15.91
CA LEU A 117 -6.35 -0.06 -15.79
C LEU A 117 -6.47 -0.63 -14.38
N ILE A 118 -6.39 0.22 -13.36
CA ILE A 118 -6.59 -0.17 -11.94
C ILE A 118 -8.02 -0.66 -11.73
N ILE A 119 -9.03 0.05 -12.25
CA ILE A 119 -10.44 -0.35 -12.16
C ILE A 119 -10.64 -1.73 -12.77
N GLU A 120 -10.10 -1.97 -13.95
CA GLU A 120 -10.17 -3.28 -14.59
C GLU A 120 -9.47 -4.35 -13.76
N ARG A 121 -8.32 -4.03 -13.18
CA ARG A 121 -7.54 -4.94 -12.32
C ARG A 121 -8.27 -5.30 -11.02
N LEU A 122 -9.06 -4.39 -10.46
CA LEU A 122 -9.81 -4.60 -9.22
C LEU A 122 -11.06 -5.47 -9.38
N LYS A 123 -11.53 -5.74 -10.59
CA LYS A 123 -12.68 -6.61 -10.82
C LYS A 123 -12.41 -8.01 -10.26
N GLY A 124 -13.29 -8.48 -9.38
CA GLY A 124 -13.15 -9.78 -8.71
C GLY A 124 -12.26 -9.75 -7.45
N VAL A 125 -11.71 -8.60 -7.06
CA VAL A 125 -10.98 -8.45 -5.79
C VAL A 125 -11.97 -8.16 -4.66
N VAL A 126 -11.88 -8.90 -3.57
CA VAL A 126 -12.60 -8.61 -2.32
C VAL A 126 -11.89 -7.45 -1.63
N ILE A 127 -12.63 -6.38 -1.32
CA ILE A 127 -12.12 -5.21 -0.61
C ILE A 127 -12.70 -5.20 0.80
N GLU A 128 -11.85 -5.39 1.78
CA GLU A 128 -12.16 -5.39 3.20
C GLU A 128 -11.71 -4.08 3.86
N HIS A 129 -12.34 -3.75 5.00
CA HIS A 129 -11.95 -2.67 5.89
C HIS A 129 -12.09 -3.15 7.32
N ARG A 130 -11.16 -3.99 7.75
CA ARG A 130 -11.20 -4.68 9.04
C ARG A 130 -9.81 -4.75 9.66
N ASP A 131 -9.76 -5.17 10.91
CA ASP A 131 -8.50 -5.56 11.53
C ASP A 131 -7.79 -6.66 10.71
N ALA A 132 -6.48 -6.47 10.46
CA ALA A 132 -5.70 -7.34 9.60
C ALA A 132 -5.68 -8.79 10.09
N ALA A 133 -5.62 -9.02 11.41
CA ALA A 133 -5.62 -10.36 11.98
C ALA A 133 -6.95 -11.08 11.70
N GLN A 134 -8.07 -10.39 11.82
CA GLN A 134 -9.38 -10.96 11.51
C GLN A 134 -9.50 -11.38 10.05
N VAL A 135 -8.98 -10.55 9.13
CA VAL A 135 -9.02 -10.85 7.69
C VAL A 135 -8.07 -12.01 7.37
N MET A 136 -6.87 -12.02 7.96
CA MET A 136 -5.94 -13.13 7.77
C MET A 136 -6.54 -14.47 8.21
N ILE A 137 -7.13 -14.52 9.40
CA ILE A 137 -7.78 -15.74 9.92
C ILE A 137 -8.96 -16.17 9.03
N ALA A 138 -9.78 -15.22 8.57
CA ALA A 138 -10.97 -15.52 7.78
C ALA A 138 -10.66 -16.09 6.38
N HIS A 139 -9.49 -15.77 5.84
CA HIS A 139 -9.08 -16.17 4.49
C HIS A 139 -7.85 -17.09 4.48
N ASP A 140 -7.46 -17.64 5.63
CA ASP A 140 -6.33 -18.57 5.71
C ASP A 140 -6.69 -19.94 5.11
N GLY A 141 -5.69 -20.58 4.55
CA GLY A 141 -5.76 -21.93 4.03
C GLY A 141 -4.45 -22.34 3.34
N PRO A 142 -4.23 -23.64 3.09
CA PRO A 142 -2.95 -24.15 2.58
C PRO A 142 -2.51 -23.53 1.24
N GLU A 143 -3.45 -23.06 0.42
CA GLU A 143 -3.19 -22.44 -0.89
C GLU A 143 -3.17 -20.90 -0.81
N THR A 144 -3.37 -20.31 0.36
CA THR A 144 -3.34 -18.86 0.53
C THR A 144 -1.91 -18.35 0.63
N VAL A 145 -1.63 -17.27 -0.10
CA VAL A 145 -0.41 -16.46 0.09
C VAL A 145 -0.78 -15.15 0.77
N HIS A 146 -0.20 -14.92 1.93
CA HIS A 146 -0.33 -13.68 2.70
C HIS A 146 0.89 -12.79 2.42
N TYR A 147 0.69 -11.67 1.72
CA TYR A 147 1.71 -10.63 1.57
C TYR A 147 1.50 -9.59 2.66
N ILE A 148 2.41 -9.53 3.61
CA ILE A 148 2.33 -8.74 4.83
C ILE A 148 3.31 -7.58 4.73
N ASP A 149 2.79 -6.36 4.60
CA ASP A 149 3.58 -5.12 4.51
C ASP A 149 3.10 -4.13 5.59
N PRO A 150 3.34 -4.43 6.87
CA PRO A 150 2.83 -3.64 7.97
C PRO A 150 3.62 -2.34 8.13
N PRO A 151 3.13 -1.35 8.89
CA PRO A 151 3.96 -0.23 9.33
C PRO A 151 5.28 -0.73 9.92
N TYR A 152 6.41 -0.34 9.34
CA TYR A 152 7.72 -0.88 9.73
C TYR A 152 8.11 -0.46 11.15
N VAL A 153 8.91 -1.28 11.82
CA VAL A 153 9.41 -1.04 13.17
C VAL A 153 9.98 0.37 13.29
N THR A 154 9.52 1.14 14.27
CA THR A 154 9.80 2.58 14.39
C THR A 154 11.30 2.90 14.43
N GLY A 155 12.12 2.05 15.08
CA GLY A 155 13.58 2.21 15.17
C GLY A 155 14.34 2.01 13.85
N THR A 156 13.71 1.50 12.80
CA THR A 156 14.34 1.25 11.48
C THR A 156 14.08 2.37 10.48
N ARG A 157 13.29 3.37 10.83
CA ARG A 157 12.87 4.47 9.95
C ARG A 157 13.59 5.79 10.28
N ASP A 158 13.90 6.60 9.27
CA ASP A 158 14.59 7.90 9.46
C ASP A 158 13.67 8.96 10.09
N LYS A 159 12.35 8.85 9.89
CA LYS A 159 11.34 9.80 10.38
C LYS A 159 10.27 9.03 11.14
N GLY A 160 10.12 9.31 12.42
CA GLY A 160 9.49 8.47 13.41
C GLY A 160 7.99 8.16 13.28
N ARG A 161 7.18 8.87 12.48
CA ARG A 161 5.75 8.61 12.30
C ARG A 161 5.34 8.86 10.87
N ASP A 162 5.24 7.78 10.10
CA ASP A 162 4.92 7.84 8.68
C ASP A 162 3.53 7.25 8.36
N TYR A 163 2.90 6.55 9.30
CA TYR A 163 1.60 5.91 9.10
C TYR A 163 0.52 6.50 10.01
N ARG A 164 -0.72 6.52 9.53
CA ARG A 164 -1.89 6.94 10.33
C ARG A 164 -2.14 5.97 11.49
N PHE A 165 -1.91 4.70 11.25
CA PHE A 165 -2.03 3.60 12.22
C PHE A 165 -0.64 2.98 12.43
N GLU A 166 0.11 3.53 13.38
CA GLU A 166 1.44 3.03 13.71
C GLU A 166 1.36 1.74 14.53
N MET A 167 2.35 0.86 14.35
CA MET A 167 2.52 -0.35 15.14
C MET A 167 3.67 -0.18 16.14
N LYS A 168 3.46 -0.65 17.39
CA LYS A 168 4.47 -0.75 18.43
C LYS A 168 5.08 -2.14 18.44
N ASP A 169 6.20 -2.32 19.13
CA ASP A 169 6.87 -3.62 19.23
C ASP A 169 5.93 -4.75 19.70
N GLN A 170 5.01 -4.45 20.62
CA GLN A 170 4.00 -5.42 21.07
C GLN A 170 3.01 -5.83 19.98
N ASP A 171 2.69 -4.91 19.06
CA ASP A 171 1.81 -5.20 17.93
C ASP A 171 2.53 -6.09 16.90
N HIS A 172 3.82 -5.85 16.69
CA HIS A 172 4.68 -6.73 15.89
C HIS A 172 4.84 -8.12 16.48
N GLN A 173 4.94 -8.23 17.81
CA GLN A 173 4.96 -9.53 18.51
C GLN A 173 3.66 -10.31 18.31
N ARG A 174 2.50 -9.67 18.50
CA ARG A 174 1.18 -10.28 18.26
C ARG A 174 1.00 -10.69 16.80
N LEU A 175 1.46 -9.84 15.89
CA LEU A 175 1.46 -10.17 14.46
C LEU A 175 2.30 -11.42 14.20
N ALA A 176 3.51 -11.49 14.72
CA ALA A 176 4.38 -12.66 14.55
C ALA A 176 3.75 -13.95 15.08
N GLU A 177 3.14 -13.91 16.29
CA GLU A 177 2.41 -15.04 16.85
C GLU A 177 1.32 -15.54 15.89
N LEU A 178 0.55 -14.63 15.29
CA LEU A 178 -0.46 -15.00 14.30
C LEU A 178 0.19 -15.60 13.06
N LEU A 179 1.20 -14.94 12.47
CA LEU A 179 1.82 -15.37 11.23
C LEU A 179 2.46 -16.76 11.32
N HIS A 180 2.99 -17.14 12.49
CA HIS A 180 3.53 -18.49 12.74
C HIS A 180 2.45 -19.58 12.76
N ASN A 181 1.19 -19.23 13.03
CA ASN A 181 0.07 -20.15 13.12
C ASN A 181 -0.76 -20.27 11.85
N LEU A 182 -0.49 -19.47 10.81
CA LEU A 182 -1.20 -19.55 9.54
C LEU A 182 -0.81 -20.81 8.77
N GLN A 183 -1.80 -21.41 8.10
CA GLN A 183 -1.62 -22.56 7.21
C GLN A 183 -1.00 -22.14 5.88
N GLY A 184 -1.36 -20.96 5.38
CA GLY A 184 -0.90 -20.39 4.13
C GLY A 184 0.56 -19.96 4.15
N ALA A 185 1.11 -19.71 2.98
CA ALA A 185 2.44 -19.14 2.83
C ALA A 185 2.44 -17.65 3.22
N VAL A 186 3.44 -17.22 3.96
CA VAL A 186 3.59 -15.82 4.38
C VAL A 186 4.84 -15.21 3.78
N VAL A 187 4.67 -14.05 3.15
CA VAL A 187 5.76 -13.17 2.70
C VAL A 187 5.63 -11.87 3.47
N LEU A 188 6.53 -11.64 4.43
CA LEU A 188 6.55 -10.44 5.25
C LEU A 188 7.63 -9.47 4.74
N SER A 189 7.25 -8.22 4.51
CA SER A 189 8.15 -7.12 4.11
C SER A 189 8.55 -6.28 5.32
N GLY A 190 9.79 -5.77 5.32
CA GLY A 190 10.26 -4.84 6.34
C GLY A 190 11.75 -4.52 6.25
N TYR A 191 12.25 -3.80 7.24
CA TYR A 191 13.68 -3.58 7.42
C TYR A 191 14.23 -4.52 8.49
N GLU A 192 15.48 -4.94 8.31
CA GLU A 192 16.16 -5.76 9.31
C GLU A 192 16.25 -5.03 10.66
N SER A 193 15.89 -5.72 11.73
CA SER A 193 15.96 -5.22 13.10
C SER A 193 16.22 -6.39 14.07
N PRO A 194 16.79 -6.14 15.25
CA PRO A 194 16.92 -7.16 16.28
C PRO A 194 15.56 -7.84 16.57
N LEU A 195 14.49 -7.05 16.71
CA LEU A 195 13.14 -7.55 16.96
C LEU A 195 12.70 -8.55 15.87
N TYR A 196 12.83 -8.21 14.59
CA TYR A 196 12.39 -9.09 13.50
C TYR A 196 13.32 -10.29 13.32
N SER A 197 14.61 -10.14 13.63
CA SER A 197 15.54 -11.27 13.62
C SER A 197 15.18 -12.33 14.66
N ASP A 198 14.71 -11.91 15.83
CA ASP A 198 14.24 -12.80 16.88
C ASP A 198 12.86 -13.38 16.56
N LEU A 199 11.89 -12.54 16.17
CA LEU A 199 10.51 -12.95 15.90
C LEU A 199 10.39 -13.94 14.73
N TYR A 200 11.22 -13.77 13.70
CA TYR A 200 11.20 -14.59 12.49
C TYR A 200 12.45 -15.45 12.34
N ALA A 201 13.04 -15.88 13.47
CA ALA A 201 14.14 -16.83 13.49
C ALA A 201 13.77 -18.12 12.71
N GLY A 202 14.63 -18.53 11.81
CA GLY A 202 14.39 -19.71 10.97
C GLY A 202 13.57 -19.45 9.68
N TRP A 203 12.99 -18.27 9.50
CA TRP A 203 12.41 -17.88 8.22
C TRP A 203 13.49 -17.56 7.19
N ARG A 204 13.26 -17.93 5.92
CA ARG A 204 14.17 -17.58 4.83
C ARG A 204 14.12 -16.10 4.52
N LYS A 205 15.28 -15.46 4.46
CA LYS A 205 15.41 -14.02 4.13
C LYS A 205 15.78 -13.83 2.67
N VAL A 206 15.14 -12.87 2.01
CA VAL A 206 15.50 -12.38 0.67
C VAL A 206 15.71 -10.88 0.76
N PHE A 207 16.89 -10.42 0.37
CA PHE A 207 17.27 -9.01 0.43
C PHE A 207 17.04 -8.34 -0.91
N ARG A 208 16.54 -7.10 -0.89
CA ARG A 208 16.34 -6.25 -2.06
C ARG A 208 16.86 -4.86 -1.77
N SER A 209 17.71 -4.35 -2.66
CA SER A 209 18.11 -2.95 -2.64
C SER A 209 16.98 -2.09 -3.18
N THR A 210 16.55 -1.11 -2.41
CA THR A 210 15.54 -0.13 -2.79
C THR A 210 16.07 1.28 -2.61
N HIS A 211 15.50 2.24 -3.34
CA HIS A 211 15.84 3.64 -3.17
C HIS A 211 14.70 4.33 -2.42
N ALA A 212 14.97 4.73 -1.18
CA ALA A 212 14.05 5.56 -0.42
C ALA A 212 14.00 7.00 -0.98
N ASP A 213 12.97 7.75 -0.60
CA ASP A 213 12.86 9.18 -0.90
C ASP A 213 14.18 9.91 -0.51
N GLY A 214 14.85 10.50 -1.51
CA GLY A 214 16.13 11.16 -1.32
C GLY A 214 17.37 10.38 -1.83
N ALA A 215 17.19 9.36 -2.67
CA ALA A 215 18.26 8.58 -3.32
C ALA A 215 19.18 7.80 -2.35
N ARG A 216 18.78 7.58 -1.11
CA ARG A 216 19.49 6.66 -0.20
C ARG A 216 19.14 5.23 -0.55
N GLU A 217 20.15 4.43 -0.82
CA GLU A 217 20.02 2.99 -0.94
C GLU A 217 19.62 2.41 0.42
N ARG A 218 18.51 1.62 0.43
CA ARG A 218 18.05 0.86 1.59
C ARG A 218 17.92 -0.59 1.22
N LEU A 219 18.19 -1.42 2.20
CA LEU A 219 18.05 -2.86 2.05
C LEU A 219 16.73 -3.31 2.70
N GLU A 220 15.76 -3.59 1.87
CA GLU A 220 14.52 -4.24 2.31
C GLU A 220 14.70 -5.75 2.40
N VAL A 221 14.01 -6.33 3.36
CA VAL A 221 14.05 -7.77 3.61
C VAL A 221 12.65 -8.34 3.45
N LEU A 222 12.55 -9.44 2.73
CA LEU A 222 11.38 -10.28 2.72
C LEU A 222 11.68 -11.53 3.57
N TRP A 223 10.87 -11.75 4.61
CA TRP A 223 10.87 -12.99 5.39
C TRP A 223 9.82 -13.92 4.80
N LEU A 224 10.25 -15.12 4.45
CA LEU A 224 9.41 -16.14 3.86
C LEU A 224 9.18 -17.26 4.89
N SER A 225 7.90 -17.50 5.23
CA SER A 225 7.57 -18.55 6.18
C SER A 225 8.01 -19.94 5.71
N PRO A 226 8.14 -20.92 6.61
CA PRO A 226 8.45 -22.30 6.22
C PRO A 226 7.47 -22.90 5.21
N ASN A 227 6.22 -22.42 5.19
CA ASN A 227 5.17 -22.84 4.25
C ASN A 227 5.39 -22.28 2.83
N CYS A 228 6.32 -21.34 2.64
CA CYS A 228 6.66 -20.86 1.30
C CYS A 228 7.43 -21.91 0.52
N PRO A 229 7.06 -22.23 -0.74
CA PRO A 229 7.77 -23.17 -1.57
C PRO A 229 9.27 -22.84 -1.67
N ALA A 230 10.11 -23.88 -1.62
CA ALA A 230 11.56 -23.69 -1.72
C ALA A 230 12.02 -23.18 -3.11
N ARG A 231 11.21 -23.41 -4.15
CA ARG A 231 11.45 -22.97 -5.53
C ARG A 231 10.15 -22.41 -6.11
N GLY A 232 10.20 -21.24 -6.75
CA GLY A 232 9.11 -20.72 -7.58
C GLY A 232 8.69 -19.27 -7.40
N LEU A 233 8.73 -18.69 -6.20
CA LEU A 233 8.32 -17.30 -6.02
C LEU A 233 9.32 -16.27 -6.59
N PHE A 234 10.60 -16.68 -6.80
CA PHE A 234 11.69 -15.81 -7.28
C PHE A 234 12.64 -16.52 -8.27
N ALA A 235 12.17 -17.54 -8.99
CA ALA A 235 13.03 -18.39 -9.82
C ALA A 235 13.36 -17.80 -11.21
N SER A 236 13.06 -16.53 -11.45
CA SER A 236 13.49 -15.84 -12.67
C SER A 236 13.56 -14.33 -12.39
N ALA A 237 14.71 -13.88 -12.05
CA ALA A 237 15.15 -12.50 -12.23
C ALA A 237 16.49 -12.52 -12.95
#